data_eb904663cbe75cd2c407bd2acd97dd0f
#
_entry.id   eb904663cbe75cd2c407bd2acd97dd0f
#
_cell.length_a   1.000
_cell.length_b   1.000
_cell.length_c   1.000
_cell.angle_alpha   90.00
_cell.angle_beta   90.00
_cell.angle_gamma   90.00
#
_symmetry.space_group_name_H-M   'P 1'
#
loop_
_entity.id
_entity.type
_entity.pdbx_description
1 polymer ?
#
loop_
_entity_poly.entity_id
_entity_poly.type
_entity_poly.pdbx_seq_one_letter_code
_entity_poly.pdbx_strand_id
1 'polypeptide(L)'
;MVQRMEKMCSIAVESGVAGHADEVTLRRMIPAPADVASPPADATTTASGLASKVLKPGTGRHHPTARSKVRVHYTGWTTDGRMFDSSVARNEPISFGLHQVIPGWTEGVQLMVEGETRRLWIPEKLAYAGAHGAPKGMLVFDVELIKIES
;
A
#
# COMPACT_ATOMS: atom_id res chain seq x y z
N MET A 1 1.14 -1.16 -16.66
CA MET A 1 0.54 -1.11 -15.31
C MET A 1 0.49 -2.48 -14.65
N VAL A 2 -0.06 -3.48 -15.34
CA VAL A 2 -0.18 -4.83 -14.79
C VAL A 2 1.19 -5.42 -14.41
N GLN A 3 2.19 -5.25 -15.28
CA GLN A 3 3.53 -5.75 -15.01
C GLN A 3 4.15 -5.15 -13.75
N ARG A 4 3.87 -3.86 -13.50
CA ARG A 4 4.41 -3.20 -12.31
C ARG A 4 3.80 -3.78 -11.03
N MET A 5 2.49 -4.05 -11.06
CA MET A 5 1.81 -4.66 -9.93
C MET A 5 2.32 -6.07 -9.68
N GLU A 6 2.48 -6.85 -10.73
CA GLU A 6 3.03 -8.20 -10.63
C GLU A 6 4.44 -8.18 -10.07
N LYS A 7 5.25 -7.21 -10.51
CA LYS A 7 6.62 -7.08 -10.05
C LYS A 7 6.67 -6.76 -8.56
N MET A 8 5.82 -5.88 -8.08
CA MET A 8 5.75 -5.59 -6.65
C MET A 8 5.38 -6.84 -5.86
N CYS A 9 4.38 -7.57 -6.32
CA CYS A 9 3.96 -8.80 -5.68
C CYS A 9 5.07 -9.85 -5.71
N SER A 10 5.76 -9.99 -6.84
CA SER A 10 6.86 -10.92 -7.00
C SER A 10 8.01 -10.62 -6.06
N ILE A 11 8.34 -9.35 -5.90
CA ILE A 11 9.40 -8.93 -4.98
C ILE A 11 9.07 -9.36 -3.57
N ALA A 12 7.83 -9.15 -3.14
CA ALA A 12 7.40 -9.55 -1.81
C ALA A 12 7.48 -11.07 -1.64
N VAL A 13 7.03 -11.81 -2.65
CA VAL A 13 7.07 -13.28 -2.62
C VAL A 13 8.52 -13.77 -2.58
N GLU A 14 9.37 -13.21 -3.42
CA GLU A 14 10.77 -13.60 -3.43
C GLU A 14 11.44 -13.31 -2.09
N SER A 15 11.15 -12.19 -1.50
CA SER A 15 11.69 -11.86 -0.18
C SER A 15 11.24 -12.88 0.86
N GLY A 16 9.98 -13.29 0.81
CA GLY A 16 9.45 -14.27 1.73
C GLY A 16 10.09 -15.65 1.54
N VAL A 17 10.26 -16.06 0.29
CA VAL A 17 10.87 -17.35 -0.03
C VAL A 17 12.37 -17.32 0.23
N ALA A 18 13.04 -16.29 -0.27
CA ALA A 18 14.48 -16.17 -0.12
C ALA A 18 14.90 -16.08 1.33
N GLY A 19 14.07 -15.46 2.15
CA GLY A 19 14.36 -15.36 3.56
C GLY A 19 14.28 -16.69 4.29
N HIS A 20 13.70 -17.69 3.66
CA HIS A 20 13.44 -18.96 4.35
C HIS A 20 12.85 -18.70 5.72
N ALA A 21 12.08 -17.66 5.82
CA ALA A 21 11.55 -17.18 7.08
C ALA A 21 12.67 -17.00 8.11
N ASP A 22 13.81 -16.41 7.70
CA ASP A 22 14.89 -16.18 8.62
C ASP A 22 14.40 -15.27 9.76
N GLU A 23 15.11 -15.32 10.88
CA GLU A 23 14.68 -14.60 12.07
C GLU A 23 14.60 -13.10 11.84
N VAL A 24 15.47 -12.54 11.01
CA VAL A 24 15.48 -11.11 10.74
C VAL A 24 14.21 -10.70 10.00
N THR A 25 13.82 -11.47 8.98
CA THR A 25 12.60 -11.20 8.23
C THR A 25 11.37 -11.32 9.12
N LEU A 26 11.30 -12.36 9.94
CA LEU A 26 10.18 -12.56 10.87
C LEU A 26 10.09 -11.43 11.88
N ARG A 27 11.22 -10.97 12.42
CA ARG A 27 11.25 -9.87 13.37
C ARG A 27 10.80 -8.54 12.76
N ARG A 28 10.91 -8.41 11.43
CA ARG A 28 10.52 -7.19 10.73
C ARG A 28 9.09 -7.23 10.21
N MET A 29 8.37 -8.30 10.44
CA MET A 29 6.97 -8.35 10.05
C MET A 29 6.19 -7.32 10.85
N ILE A 30 5.41 -6.52 10.15
CA ILE A 30 4.63 -5.45 10.75
C ILE A 30 3.28 -6.03 11.17
N PRO A 31 2.89 -5.93 12.45
CA PRO A 31 1.59 -6.44 12.87
C PRO A 31 0.44 -5.74 12.15
N ALA A 32 -0.58 -6.50 11.79
CA ALA A 32 -1.76 -5.93 11.17
C ALA A 32 -2.52 -5.03 12.15
N PRO A 33 -3.14 -3.96 11.65
CA PRO A 33 -3.96 -3.11 12.51
C PRO A 33 -5.22 -3.84 12.97
N ALA A 34 -5.81 -3.37 14.06
CA ALA A 34 -7.02 -3.98 14.61
C ALA A 34 -8.21 -3.90 13.63
N ASP A 35 -8.22 -2.91 12.74
CA ASP A 35 -9.28 -2.72 11.75
C ASP A 35 -8.95 -3.26 10.38
N VAL A 36 -8.02 -4.22 10.28
CA VAL A 36 -7.60 -4.79 9.00
C VAL A 36 -8.73 -5.51 8.28
N ALA A 37 -9.68 -6.09 9.01
CA ALA A 37 -10.74 -6.90 8.39
C ALA A 37 -11.75 -6.05 7.61
N SER A 38 -11.98 -4.81 8.00
CA SER A 38 -12.90 -3.90 7.32
C SER A 38 -12.65 -2.47 7.75
N PRO A 39 -13.02 -1.49 6.90
CA PRO A 39 -12.84 -0.07 7.27
C PRO A 39 -13.69 0.29 8.48
N PRO A 40 -13.15 1.09 9.41
CA PRO A 40 -13.95 1.58 10.54
C PRO A 40 -14.99 2.60 10.07
N ALA A 41 -15.98 2.87 10.94
CA ALA A 41 -17.06 3.79 10.61
C ALA A 41 -16.56 5.22 10.31
N ASP A 42 -15.42 5.60 10.87
CA ASP A 42 -14.85 6.94 10.66
C ASP A 42 -13.93 7.04 9.44
N ALA A 43 -13.79 5.95 8.66
CA ALA A 43 -13.06 6.01 7.40
C ALA A 43 -13.88 6.75 6.34
N THR A 44 -13.18 7.47 5.46
CA THR A 44 -13.81 8.15 4.34
C THR A 44 -13.85 7.22 3.15
N THR A 45 -15.01 7.06 2.52
CA THR A 45 -15.15 6.19 1.34
C THR A 45 -15.42 7.04 0.12
N THR A 46 -14.65 6.84 -0.95
CA THR A 46 -14.84 7.56 -2.22
C THR A 46 -15.90 6.87 -3.07
N ALA A 47 -16.28 7.52 -4.17
CA ALA A 47 -17.28 6.98 -5.08
C ALA A 47 -16.86 5.64 -5.69
N SER A 48 -15.54 5.37 -5.82
CA SER A 48 -15.04 4.11 -6.35
C SER A 48 -15.11 2.96 -5.34
N GLY A 49 -15.39 3.25 -4.07
CA GLY A 49 -15.41 2.26 -3.01
C GLY A 49 -14.11 2.19 -2.21
N LEU A 50 -13.13 3.03 -2.53
CA LEU A 50 -11.89 3.10 -1.76
C LEU A 50 -12.17 3.77 -0.41
N ALA A 51 -11.84 3.09 0.68
CA ALA A 51 -11.94 3.67 2.01
C ALA A 51 -10.55 4.05 2.50
N SER A 52 -10.46 5.14 3.25
CA SER A 52 -9.17 5.60 3.77
C SER A 52 -9.35 6.36 5.08
N LYS A 53 -8.26 6.40 5.85
CA LYS A 53 -8.22 7.12 7.11
C LYS A 53 -6.83 7.70 7.31
N VAL A 54 -6.74 8.98 7.64
CA VAL A 54 -5.47 9.62 7.95
C VAL A 54 -5.01 9.12 9.32
N LEU A 55 -3.82 8.53 9.37
CA LEU A 55 -3.22 8.09 10.63
C LEU A 55 -2.33 9.17 11.21
N LYS A 56 -1.62 9.90 10.33
CA LYS A 56 -0.75 10.99 10.70
C LYS A 56 -0.87 12.07 9.65
N PRO A 57 -1.28 13.29 10.01
CA PRO A 57 -1.37 14.38 9.03
C PRO A 57 0.01 14.75 8.51
N GLY A 58 0.06 15.12 7.23
CA GLY A 58 1.29 15.56 6.60
C GLY A 58 1.49 17.06 6.76
N THR A 59 2.65 17.49 6.31
CA THR A 59 3.03 18.93 6.36
C THR A 59 3.03 19.56 4.99
N GLY A 60 2.95 18.75 3.92
CA GLY A 60 2.93 19.27 2.55
C GLY A 60 1.65 20.01 2.23
N ARG A 61 1.69 20.77 1.15
CA ARG A 61 0.55 21.58 0.71
C ARG A 61 -0.01 21.14 -0.63
N HIS A 62 0.69 20.25 -1.30
CA HIS A 62 0.29 19.78 -2.63
C HIS A 62 -0.01 18.31 -2.62
N HIS A 63 -0.99 17.93 -3.43
CA HIS A 63 -1.31 16.53 -3.67
C HIS A 63 -0.63 16.08 -4.96
N PRO A 64 -0.17 14.83 -5.05
CA PRO A 64 0.33 14.32 -6.32
C PRO A 64 -0.81 14.17 -7.31
N THR A 65 -0.47 14.14 -8.59
CA THR A 65 -1.43 13.84 -9.65
C THR A 65 -1.25 12.39 -10.08
N ALA A 66 -2.16 11.89 -10.93
CA ALA A 66 -2.06 10.54 -11.45
C ALA A 66 -0.77 10.29 -12.24
N ARG A 67 -0.10 11.34 -12.67
CA ARG A 67 1.15 11.24 -13.42
C ARG A 67 2.39 11.51 -12.58
N SER A 68 2.20 11.81 -11.32
CA SER A 68 3.32 12.12 -10.42
C SER A 68 4.15 10.88 -10.12
N LYS A 69 5.44 11.10 -9.91
CA LYS A 69 6.32 10.11 -9.33
C LYS A 69 6.43 10.41 -7.85
N VAL A 70 6.26 9.39 -7.03
CA VAL A 70 6.24 9.55 -5.57
C VAL A 70 7.19 8.55 -4.91
N ARG A 71 7.67 8.93 -3.74
CA ARG A 71 8.45 8.05 -2.89
C ARG A 71 7.67 7.75 -1.63
N VAL A 72 7.53 6.47 -1.30
CA VAL A 72 6.68 6.06 -0.18
C VAL A 72 7.34 4.95 0.64
N HIS A 73 6.91 4.85 1.89
CA HIS A 73 6.98 3.62 2.66
C HIS A 73 5.58 3.05 2.77
N TYR A 74 5.48 1.73 2.73
CA TYR A 74 4.17 1.10 2.82
C TYR A 74 4.25 -0.29 3.46
N THR A 75 3.14 -0.73 4.00
CA THR A 75 2.93 -2.10 4.45
C THR A 75 1.55 -2.52 4.01
N GLY A 76 1.44 -3.74 3.44
CA GLY A 76 0.18 -4.25 2.94
C GLY A 76 -0.19 -5.56 3.62
N TRP A 77 -1.48 -5.70 3.94
CA TRP A 77 -2.04 -6.93 4.53
C TRP A 77 -3.28 -7.35 3.76
N THR A 78 -3.54 -8.66 3.80
CA THR A 78 -4.87 -9.17 3.47
C THR A 78 -5.78 -8.98 4.67
N THR A 79 -7.10 -9.14 4.48
CA THR A 79 -8.05 -8.87 5.58
C THR A 79 -7.97 -9.85 6.73
N ASP A 80 -7.28 -10.96 6.55
CA ASP A 80 -7.01 -11.92 7.61
C ASP A 80 -5.78 -11.55 8.46
N GLY A 81 -5.18 -10.39 8.18
CA GLY A 81 -4.05 -9.89 8.95
C GLY A 81 -2.69 -10.35 8.46
N ARG A 82 -2.63 -11.06 7.35
CA ARG A 82 -1.37 -11.54 6.80
C ARG A 82 -0.67 -10.45 6.00
N MET A 83 0.53 -10.07 6.42
CA MET A 83 1.36 -9.15 5.68
C MET A 83 1.85 -9.82 4.40
N PHE A 84 1.63 -9.19 3.25
CA PHE A 84 2.13 -9.74 1.98
C PHE A 84 3.27 -8.91 1.38
N ASP A 85 3.45 -7.67 1.81
CA ASP A 85 4.55 -6.83 1.35
C ASP A 85 4.75 -5.67 2.32
N SER A 86 6.01 -5.21 2.44
CA SER A 86 6.32 -4.04 3.26
C SER A 86 7.69 -3.48 2.90
N SER A 87 7.72 -2.22 2.48
CA SER A 87 8.97 -1.50 2.30
C SER A 87 9.62 -1.19 3.64
N VAL A 88 8.80 -1.02 4.68
CA VAL A 88 9.29 -0.77 6.05
C VAL A 88 10.07 -1.98 6.55
N ALA A 89 9.53 -3.18 6.34
CA ALA A 89 10.21 -4.42 6.76
C ALA A 89 11.53 -4.61 6.02
N ARG A 90 11.61 -4.15 4.78
CA ARG A 90 12.86 -4.19 3.99
C ARG A 90 13.77 -3.01 4.28
N ASN A 91 13.30 -2.04 5.05
CA ASN A 91 14.00 -0.80 5.35
C ASN A 91 14.45 -0.07 4.07
N GLU A 92 13.57 -0.04 3.08
CA GLU A 92 13.88 0.50 1.76
C GLU A 92 12.66 1.17 1.14
N PRO A 93 12.56 2.51 1.19
CA PRO A 93 11.44 3.21 0.55
C PRO A 93 11.48 2.97 -0.96
N ILE A 94 10.32 3.05 -1.60
CA ILE A 94 10.20 2.79 -3.02
C ILE A 94 9.64 4.01 -3.74
N SER A 95 10.15 4.25 -4.96
CA SER A 95 9.67 5.32 -5.84
C SER A 95 9.01 4.71 -7.07
N PHE A 96 7.87 5.27 -7.48
CA PHE A 96 7.18 4.84 -8.69
C PHE A 96 6.21 5.91 -9.16
N GLY A 97 5.77 5.78 -10.41
CA GLY A 97 4.72 6.64 -10.96
C GLY A 97 3.35 6.15 -10.54
N LEU A 98 2.46 7.06 -10.17
CA LEU A 98 1.12 6.68 -9.74
C LEU A 98 0.28 6.03 -10.84
N HIS A 99 0.64 6.21 -12.10
CA HIS A 99 -0.03 5.55 -13.20
C HIS A 99 0.44 4.10 -13.40
N GLN A 100 1.42 3.64 -12.63
CA GLN A 100 2.04 2.32 -12.78
C GLN A 100 1.69 1.36 -11.64
N VAL A 101 0.77 1.72 -10.77
CA VAL A 101 0.41 0.92 -9.60
C VAL A 101 -1.08 0.59 -9.63
N ILE A 102 -1.54 -0.20 -8.67
CA ILE A 102 -2.96 -0.58 -8.61
C ILE A 102 -3.84 0.66 -8.49
N PRO A 103 -5.07 0.61 -9.05
CA PRO A 103 -5.95 1.79 -9.08
C PRO A 103 -6.23 2.39 -7.70
N GLY A 104 -6.34 1.56 -6.66
CA GLY A 104 -6.55 2.06 -5.30
C GLY A 104 -5.41 2.93 -4.81
N TRP A 105 -4.18 2.64 -5.20
CA TRP A 105 -3.03 3.47 -4.89
C TRP A 105 -3.03 4.75 -5.72
N THR A 106 -3.33 4.64 -7.01
CA THR A 106 -3.40 5.80 -7.88
C THR A 106 -4.38 6.82 -7.31
N GLU A 107 -5.53 6.36 -6.88
CA GLU A 107 -6.54 7.23 -6.29
C GLU A 107 -6.16 7.67 -4.87
N GLY A 108 -5.77 6.72 -4.02
CA GLY A 108 -5.52 6.99 -2.61
C GLY A 108 -4.36 7.93 -2.33
N VAL A 109 -3.25 7.74 -3.04
CA VAL A 109 -2.07 8.58 -2.83
C VAL A 109 -2.33 10.02 -3.30
N GLN A 110 -3.20 10.22 -4.27
CA GLN A 110 -3.59 11.58 -4.68
C GLN A 110 -4.36 12.34 -3.60
N LEU A 111 -4.89 11.64 -2.62
CA LEU A 111 -5.56 12.28 -1.46
C LEU A 111 -4.54 12.74 -0.41
N MET A 112 -3.30 12.31 -0.52
CA MET A 112 -2.27 12.55 0.49
C MET A 112 -1.41 13.77 0.15
N VAL A 113 -0.75 14.29 1.18
CA VAL A 113 0.31 15.30 1.02
C VAL A 113 1.59 14.75 1.62
N GLU A 114 2.72 15.38 1.31
CA GLU A 114 4.01 14.93 1.83
C GLU A 114 4.01 14.89 3.35
N GLY A 115 4.55 13.81 3.91
CA GLY A 115 4.62 13.59 5.34
C GLY A 115 3.40 12.90 5.92
N GLU A 116 2.35 12.72 5.15
CA GLU A 116 1.12 12.09 5.61
C GLU A 116 1.25 10.57 5.63
N THR A 117 0.67 9.93 6.65
CA THR A 117 0.48 8.48 6.68
C THR A 117 -1.02 8.22 6.66
N ARG A 118 -1.46 7.39 5.73
CA ARG A 118 -2.87 7.09 5.53
C ARG A 118 -3.06 5.60 5.36
N ARG A 119 -4.12 5.08 5.97
CA ARG A 119 -4.51 3.67 5.79
C ARG A 119 -5.56 3.59 4.70
N LEU A 120 -5.35 2.65 3.77
CA LEU A 120 -6.22 2.44 2.63
C LEU A 120 -6.82 1.04 2.71
N TRP A 121 -8.15 0.95 2.59
CA TRP A 121 -8.84 -0.33 2.40
C TRP A 121 -9.28 -0.38 0.95
N ILE A 122 -8.61 -1.21 0.17
CA ILE A 122 -8.73 -1.22 -1.28
C ILE A 122 -9.55 -2.44 -1.71
N PRO A 123 -10.76 -2.25 -2.25
CA PRO A 123 -11.55 -3.38 -2.77
C PRO A 123 -10.77 -4.11 -3.86
N GLU A 124 -11.01 -5.40 -4.01
CA GLU A 124 -10.31 -6.22 -4.98
C GLU A 124 -10.30 -5.61 -6.38
N LYS A 125 -11.41 -5.03 -6.81
CA LYS A 125 -11.49 -4.41 -8.14
C LYS A 125 -10.52 -3.24 -8.34
N LEU A 126 -10.10 -2.59 -7.25
CA LEU A 126 -9.12 -1.50 -7.28
C LEU A 126 -7.72 -1.97 -6.89
N ALA A 127 -7.57 -3.25 -6.59
CA ALA A 127 -6.30 -3.88 -6.27
C ALA A 127 -5.86 -4.71 -7.47
N TYR A 128 -5.66 -6.01 -7.27
CA TYR A 128 -5.18 -6.88 -8.35
C TYR A 128 -6.32 -7.54 -9.15
N ALA A 129 -7.57 -7.29 -8.78
CA ALA A 129 -8.75 -7.75 -9.51
C ALA A 129 -8.74 -9.25 -9.83
N GLY A 130 -8.22 -10.06 -8.89
CA GLY A 130 -8.15 -11.50 -9.07
C GLY A 130 -7.01 -11.98 -9.95
N ALA A 131 -6.03 -11.13 -10.25
CA ALA A 131 -4.89 -11.51 -11.08
C ALA A 131 -4.17 -12.74 -10.53
N HIS A 132 -3.77 -13.63 -11.41
CA HIS A 132 -3.10 -14.86 -11.02
C HIS A 132 -1.78 -14.56 -10.31
N GLY A 133 -1.55 -15.23 -9.18
CA GLY A 133 -0.32 -15.05 -8.42
C GLY A 133 -0.27 -13.79 -7.54
N ALA A 134 -1.30 -12.97 -7.58
CA ALA A 134 -1.37 -11.74 -6.77
C ALA A 134 -2.27 -11.96 -5.55
N PRO A 135 -2.12 -11.12 -4.50
CA PRO A 135 -3.02 -11.17 -3.36
C PRO A 135 -4.47 -10.98 -3.79
N LYS A 136 -5.37 -11.72 -3.21
CA LYS A 136 -6.79 -11.72 -3.57
C LYS A 136 -7.62 -10.99 -2.51
N GLY A 137 -8.80 -10.53 -2.93
CA GLY A 137 -9.72 -9.87 -2.05
C GLY A 137 -9.34 -8.43 -1.76
N MET A 138 -9.99 -7.85 -0.76
CA MET A 138 -9.66 -6.51 -0.29
C MET A 138 -8.26 -6.50 0.30
N LEU A 139 -7.50 -5.45 0.01
CA LEU A 139 -6.16 -5.27 0.56
C LEU A 139 -6.14 -4.02 1.44
N VAL A 140 -5.36 -4.07 2.50
CA VAL A 140 -5.20 -2.95 3.42
C VAL A 140 -3.75 -2.51 3.39
N PHE A 141 -3.53 -1.22 3.16
CA PHE A 141 -2.18 -0.65 3.13
C PHE A 141 -2.07 0.51 4.09
N ASP A 142 -0.97 0.57 4.83
CA ASP A 142 -0.53 1.79 5.48
C ASP A 142 0.53 2.41 4.57
N VAL A 143 0.29 3.63 4.11
CA VAL A 143 1.17 4.31 3.16
C VAL A 143 1.63 5.62 3.77
N GLU A 144 2.94 5.81 3.79
CA GLU A 144 3.54 7.10 4.16
C GLU A 144 4.07 7.76 2.89
N LEU A 145 3.54 8.92 2.55
CA LEU A 145 4.02 9.67 1.39
C LEU A 145 5.22 10.50 1.83
N ILE A 146 6.41 10.04 1.46
CA ILE A 146 7.65 10.68 1.87
C ILE A 146 7.91 11.92 1.04
N LYS A 147 7.78 11.79 -0.29
CA LYS A 147 8.09 12.88 -1.20
C LYS A 147 7.34 12.73 -2.52
N ILE A 148 6.94 13.85 -3.08
CA ILE A 148 6.45 13.94 -4.46
C ILE A 148 7.64 14.32 -5.32
N GLU A 149 8.11 13.40 -6.16
CA GLU A 149 9.34 13.59 -6.92
C GLU A 149 9.14 14.31 -8.26
N SER A 150 7.90 14.33 -8.74
CA SER A 150 7.63 15.06 -9.98
C SER A 150 6.17 15.48 -10.13
#